data_407678de89704ca4c442c446ba464ca9
#
_entry.id   407678de89704ca4c442c446ba464ca9
#
_cell.length_a   1.000
_cell.length_b   1.000
_cell.length_c   1.000
_cell.angle_alpha   90.00
_cell.angle_beta   90.00
_cell.angle_gamma   90.00
#
_symmetry.space_group_name_H-M   'P 1'
#
loop_
_entity.id
_entity.type
_entity.pdbx_description
1 polymer ?
#
loop_
_entity_poly.entity_id
_entity_poly.type
_entity_poly.pdbx_seq_one_letter_code
_entity_poly.pdbx_strand_id
1 'polypeptide(L)'
;MSFKVTRIDHVGIAVKDLEAAKKFYTEILGLKDSGEETVDEQKVKVTFYPLGDSELELLESTHPEGPIAKYIDRSGEGIQHIALRVDNIEAALADLKEKGVRLIDEKPRYGAGGAS
;
A
#
# COMPACT_ATOMS: atom_id res chain seq x y z
N MET A 1 25.01 -4.26 8.11
CA MET A 1 24.64 -3.98 6.72
C MET A 1 23.87 -2.68 6.66
N SER A 2 24.09 -1.91 5.64
CA SER A 2 23.40 -0.65 5.44
C SER A 2 22.47 -0.71 4.24
N PHE A 3 21.51 0.18 4.24
CA PHE A 3 20.56 0.30 3.13
C PHE A 3 20.20 1.78 2.98
N LYS A 4 19.59 2.13 1.85
CA LYS A 4 19.10 3.48 1.60
C LYS A 4 17.63 3.45 1.23
N VAL A 5 16.88 4.39 1.79
CA VAL A 5 15.52 4.66 1.33
C VAL A 5 15.66 5.53 0.09
N THR A 6 15.13 5.07 -1.03
CA THR A 6 15.33 5.72 -2.33
C THR A 6 14.17 6.60 -2.75
N ARG A 7 12.94 6.23 -2.36
CA ARG A 7 11.75 7.00 -2.73
C ARG A 7 10.54 6.49 -1.96
N ILE A 8 9.45 7.23 -2.06
CA ILE A 8 8.14 6.71 -1.66
C ILE A 8 7.69 5.78 -2.78
N ASP A 9 7.49 4.50 -2.48
CA ASP A 9 7.04 3.54 -3.47
C ASP A 9 5.55 3.75 -3.76
N HIS A 10 4.74 3.78 -2.72
CA HIS A 10 3.32 4.05 -2.87
C HIS A 10 2.71 4.56 -1.57
N VAL A 11 1.51 5.14 -1.71
CA VAL A 11 0.67 5.56 -0.59
C VAL A 11 -0.64 4.80 -0.71
N GLY A 12 -0.98 4.04 0.34
CA GLY A 12 -2.21 3.26 0.38
C GLY A 12 -3.32 4.04 1.06
N ILE A 13 -4.43 4.23 0.37
CA ILE A 13 -5.58 5.02 0.84
C ILE A 13 -6.78 4.09 1.00
N ALA A 14 -7.27 3.98 2.23
CA ALA A 14 -8.42 3.14 2.54
C ALA A 14 -9.71 3.90 2.19
N VAL A 15 -10.56 3.27 1.39
CA VAL A 15 -11.83 3.86 0.96
C VAL A 15 -12.98 2.87 1.18
N LYS A 16 -14.15 3.38 1.47
CA LYS A 16 -15.35 2.55 1.65
C LYS A 16 -15.93 2.09 0.33
N ASP A 17 -15.86 2.95 -0.69
CA ASP A 17 -16.42 2.68 -2.01
C ASP A 17 -15.38 3.01 -3.06
N LEU A 18 -14.78 1.98 -3.62
CA LEU A 18 -13.70 2.13 -4.60
C LEU A 18 -14.16 2.87 -5.85
N GLU A 19 -15.35 2.53 -6.37
CA GLU A 19 -15.85 3.17 -7.57
C GLU A 19 -16.11 4.67 -7.39
N ALA A 20 -16.63 5.07 -6.23
CA ALA A 20 -16.84 6.47 -5.92
C ALA A 20 -15.50 7.21 -5.79
N ALA A 21 -14.53 6.59 -5.13
CA ALA A 21 -13.19 7.18 -4.99
C ALA A 21 -12.50 7.31 -6.35
N LYS A 22 -12.62 6.31 -7.20
CA LYS A 22 -12.04 6.34 -8.56
C LYS A 22 -12.57 7.51 -9.38
N LYS A 23 -13.84 7.88 -9.21
CA LYS A 23 -14.39 9.03 -9.92
C LYS A 23 -13.64 10.31 -9.57
N PHE A 24 -13.33 10.50 -8.29
CA PHE A 24 -12.58 11.67 -7.86
C PHE A 24 -11.18 11.68 -8.48
N TYR A 25 -10.45 10.59 -8.34
CA TYR A 25 -9.05 10.53 -8.81
C TYR A 25 -8.95 10.56 -10.32
N THR A 26 -9.85 9.87 -11.01
CA THR A 26 -9.82 9.80 -12.48
C THR A 26 -10.45 11.04 -13.13
N GLU A 27 -11.66 11.41 -12.72
CA GLU A 27 -12.41 12.46 -13.42
C GLU A 27 -12.05 13.86 -12.93
N ILE A 28 -11.85 14.04 -11.63
CA ILE A 28 -11.58 15.37 -11.08
C ILE A 28 -10.10 15.70 -11.11
N LEU A 29 -9.25 14.77 -10.65
CA LEU A 29 -7.81 14.99 -10.67
C LEU A 29 -7.14 14.66 -12.01
N GLY A 30 -7.83 13.95 -12.88
CA GLY A 30 -7.30 13.63 -14.20
C GLY A 30 -6.23 12.54 -14.20
N LEU A 31 -6.16 11.74 -13.15
CA LEU A 31 -5.18 10.65 -13.07
C LEU A 31 -5.65 9.45 -13.87
N LYS A 32 -4.71 8.66 -14.36
CA LYS A 32 -5.02 7.43 -15.09
C LYS A 32 -4.62 6.23 -14.24
N ASP A 33 -5.57 5.31 -14.02
CA ASP A 33 -5.22 4.08 -13.34
C ASP A 33 -4.45 3.16 -14.29
N SER A 34 -3.59 2.31 -13.71
CA SER A 34 -2.85 1.30 -14.46
C SER A 34 -3.47 -0.08 -14.32
N GLY A 35 -4.60 -0.17 -13.64
CA GLY A 35 -5.32 -1.41 -13.47
C GLY A 35 -5.86 -1.58 -12.06
N GLU A 36 -6.54 -2.71 -11.88
CA GLU A 36 -7.18 -3.06 -10.63
C GLU A 36 -6.84 -4.51 -10.32
N GLU A 37 -6.66 -4.82 -9.05
CA GLU A 37 -6.28 -6.15 -8.61
C GLU A 37 -7.01 -6.51 -7.34
N THR A 38 -7.43 -7.77 -7.21
CA THR A 38 -8.00 -8.29 -5.98
C THR A 38 -6.98 -9.22 -5.35
N VAL A 39 -6.59 -8.92 -4.12
CA VAL A 39 -5.66 -9.74 -3.36
C VAL A 39 -6.44 -10.49 -2.30
N ASP A 40 -6.84 -11.72 -2.63
CA ASP A 40 -7.72 -12.52 -1.78
C ASP A 40 -7.16 -12.78 -0.39
N GLU A 41 -5.86 -13.04 -0.30
CA GLU A 41 -5.21 -13.30 0.98
C GLU A 41 -5.28 -12.12 1.92
N GLN A 42 -5.30 -10.91 1.38
CA GLN A 42 -5.39 -9.67 2.16
C GLN A 42 -6.81 -9.13 2.23
N LYS A 43 -7.75 -9.77 1.56
CA LYS A 43 -9.16 -9.37 1.52
C LYS A 43 -9.33 -7.93 1.06
N VAL A 44 -8.63 -7.56 -0.01
CA VAL A 44 -8.59 -6.20 -0.50
C VAL A 44 -8.66 -6.14 -2.02
N LYS A 45 -9.31 -5.10 -2.53
CA LYS A 45 -9.36 -4.75 -3.94
C LYS A 45 -8.63 -3.43 -4.11
N VAL A 46 -7.70 -3.37 -5.04
CA VAL A 46 -6.76 -2.25 -5.18
C VAL A 46 -6.86 -1.65 -6.57
N THR A 47 -6.87 -0.32 -6.66
CA THR A 47 -6.70 0.39 -7.92
C THR A 47 -5.42 1.19 -7.83
N PHE A 48 -4.61 1.15 -8.89
CA PHE A 48 -3.29 1.75 -8.94
C PHE A 48 -3.28 3.02 -9.79
N TYR A 49 -2.73 4.10 -9.25
CA TYR A 49 -2.54 5.36 -9.98
C TYR A 49 -1.07 5.73 -9.96
N PRO A 50 -0.31 5.43 -11.03
CA PRO A 50 1.10 5.83 -11.11
C PRO A 50 1.26 7.35 -11.13
N LEU A 51 2.23 7.85 -10.37
CA LEU A 51 2.54 9.27 -10.27
C LEU A 51 4.06 9.45 -10.26
N GLY A 52 4.66 9.68 -11.43
CA GLY A 52 6.11 9.79 -11.51
C GLY A 52 6.79 8.54 -10.99
N ASP A 53 7.63 8.68 -9.99
CA ASP A 53 8.33 7.55 -9.38
C ASP A 53 7.55 6.86 -8.27
N SER A 54 6.34 7.37 -7.97
CA SER A 54 5.51 6.85 -6.89
C SER A 54 4.17 6.38 -7.44
N GLU A 55 3.30 5.92 -6.55
CA GLU A 55 2.00 5.40 -6.93
C GLU A 55 1.01 5.64 -5.79
N LEU A 56 -0.22 5.98 -6.12
CA LEU A 56 -1.32 5.95 -5.17
C LEU A 56 -2.07 4.64 -5.35
N GLU A 57 -2.46 4.03 -4.24
CA GLU A 57 -3.27 2.81 -4.26
C GLU A 57 -4.54 3.08 -3.48
N LEU A 58 -5.68 2.89 -4.14
CA LEU A 58 -6.97 2.95 -3.47
C LEU A 58 -7.33 1.54 -3.02
N LEU A 59 -7.67 1.38 -1.76
CA LEU A 59 -7.86 0.08 -1.12
C LEU A 59 -9.28 -0.03 -0.58
N GLU A 60 -10.04 -1.01 -1.08
CA GLU A 60 -11.37 -1.32 -0.57
C GLU A 60 -11.37 -2.75 -0.04
N SER A 61 -11.90 -2.95 1.17
CA SER A 61 -11.99 -4.30 1.73
C SER A 61 -13.01 -5.13 0.96
N THR A 62 -12.68 -6.40 0.68
CA THR A 62 -13.61 -7.35 0.08
C THR A 62 -14.36 -8.15 1.14
N HIS A 63 -14.07 -7.93 2.41
CA HIS A 63 -14.66 -8.70 3.52
C HIS A 63 -14.77 -7.81 4.76
N PRO A 64 -15.87 -7.91 5.53
CA PRO A 64 -16.04 -7.10 6.75
C PRO A 64 -14.94 -7.29 7.78
N GLU A 65 -14.28 -8.45 7.78
CA GLU A 65 -13.19 -8.77 8.71
C GLU A 65 -11.81 -8.48 8.13
N GLY A 66 -11.74 -7.91 6.94
CA GLY A 66 -10.45 -7.58 6.32
C GLY A 66 -9.73 -6.45 7.03
N PRO A 67 -8.39 -6.35 6.86
CA PRO A 67 -7.60 -5.30 7.51
C PRO A 67 -8.05 -3.89 7.16
N ILE A 68 -8.43 -3.65 5.92
CA ILE A 68 -8.87 -2.32 5.50
C ILE A 68 -10.23 -1.96 6.12
N ALA A 69 -11.16 -2.93 6.19
CA ALA A 69 -12.44 -2.69 6.85
C ALA A 69 -12.24 -2.34 8.32
N LYS A 70 -11.36 -3.07 9.01
CA LYS A 70 -11.04 -2.81 10.41
C LYS A 70 -10.36 -1.46 10.59
N TYR A 71 -9.49 -1.08 9.67
CA TYR A 71 -8.85 0.23 9.70
C TYR A 71 -9.89 1.35 9.60
N ILE A 72 -10.82 1.24 8.66
CA ILE A 72 -11.86 2.25 8.44
C ILE A 72 -12.78 2.34 9.67
N ASP A 73 -13.15 1.19 10.26
CA ASP A 73 -13.96 1.17 11.47
C ASP A 73 -13.30 1.91 12.63
N ARG A 74 -11.97 1.81 12.74
CA ARG A 74 -11.21 2.43 13.81
C ARG A 74 -10.85 3.88 13.55
N SER A 75 -10.49 4.21 12.31
CA SER A 75 -9.86 5.48 11.96
C SER A 75 -10.56 6.27 10.87
N GLY A 76 -11.56 5.69 10.20
CA GLY A 76 -12.21 6.31 9.06
C GLY A 76 -11.40 6.12 7.77
N GLU A 77 -11.92 6.68 6.67
CA GLU A 77 -11.22 6.65 5.39
C GLU A 77 -10.00 7.56 5.43
N GLY A 78 -8.99 7.22 4.68
CA GLY A 78 -7.78 8.03 4.56
C GLY A 78 -6.55 7.21 4.31
N ILE A 79 -5.39 7.83 4.47
CA ILE A 79 -4.11 7.16 4.25
C ILE A 79 -3.92 6.09 5.32
N GLN A 80 -3.84 4.84 4.86
CA GLN A 80 -3.68 3.69 5.74
C GLN A 80 -2.21 3.33 5.91
N HIS A 81 -1.41 3.48 4.85
CA HIS A 81 0.01 3.21 4.93
C HIS A 81 0.79 3.94 3.86
N ILE A 82 2.09 4.08 4.12
CA ILE A 82 3.06 4.60 3.17
C ILE A 82 4.13 3.52 3.04
N ALA A 83 4.46 3.15 1.81
CA ALA A 83 5.53 2.19 1.54
C ALA A 83 6.73 2.95 1.00
N LEU A 84 7.88 2.68 1.57
CA LEU A 84 9.13 3.28 1.15
C LEU A 84 9.95 2.24 0.40
N ARG A 85 10.51 2.65 -0.73
CA ARG A 85 11.41 1.77 -1.47
C ARG A 85 12.81 1.86 -0.91
N VAL A 86 13.45 0.70 -0.76
CA VAL A 86 14.85 0.63 -0.33
C VAL A 86 15.66 -0.05 -1.42
N ASP A 87 16.97 0.18 -1.40
CA ASP A 87 17.87 -0.40 -2.38
C ASP A 87 18.15 -1.89 -2.12
N ASN A 88 17.95 -2.35 -0.89
CA ASN A 88 18.18 -3.74 -0.51
C ASN A 88 17.27 -4.11 0.66
N ILE A 89 16.19 -4.83 0.38
CA ILE A 89 15.19 -5.15 1.42
C ILE A 89 15.75 -6.10 2.49
N GLU A 90 16.63 -7.02 2.11
CA GLU A 90 17.20 -7.94 3.08
C GLU A 90 18.12 -7.19 4.05
N ALA A 91 18.95 -6.28 3.53
CA ALA A 91 19.81 -5.45 4.35
C ALA A 91 18.98 -4.52 5.26
N ALA A 92 17.88 -3.97 4.73
CA ALA A 92 16.99 -3.12 5.51
C ALA A 92 16.39 -3.88 6.69
N LEU A 93 15.86 -5.08 6.44
CA LEU A 93 15.26 -5.90 7.50
C LEU A 93 16.29 -6.27 8.57
N ALA A 94 17.49 -6.67 8.15
CA ALA A 94 18.55 -7.03 9.07
C ALA A 94 18.99 -5.84 9.93
N ASP A 95 19.18 -4.68 9.30
CA ASP A 95 19.62 -3.47 9.99
C ASP A 95 18.56 -2.94 10.97
N LEU A 96 17.31 -2.94 10.56
CA LEU A 96 16.20 -2.52 11.42
C LEU A 96 16.04 -3.45 12.63
N LYS A 97 16.19 -4.74 12.40
CA LYS A 97 16.14 -5.72 13.49
C LYS A 97 17.26 -5.49 14.48
N GLU A 98 18.46 -5.26 13.99
CA GLU A 98 19.64 -4.98 14.84
C GLU A 98 19.45 -3.72 15.66
N LYS A 99 18.78 -2.70 15.09
CA LYS A 99 18.49 -1.44 15.78
C LYS A 99 17.29 -1.51 16.72
N GLY A 100 16.71 -2.68 16.89
CA GLY A 100 15.60 -2.90 17.81
C GLY A 100 14.23 -2.49 17.29
N VAL A 101 14.09 -2.29 15.99
CA VAL A 101 12.80 -1.98 15.39
C VAL A 101 11.98 -3.25 15.30
N ARG A 102 10.72 -3.18 15.73
CA ARG A 102 9.80 -4.31 15.63
C ARG A 102 9.42 -4.56 14.18
N LEU A 103 9.63 -5.77 13.70
CA LEU A 103 9.29 -6.16 12.33
C LEU A 103 8.02 -7.01 12.32
N ILE A 104 7.15 -6.77 11.34
CA ILE A 104 5.99 -7.63 11.09
C ILE A 104 6.46 -8.92 10.44
N ASP A 105 7.33 -8.78 9.43
CA ASP A 105 7.97 -9.91 8.75
C ASP A 105 9.47 -9.71 8.79
N GLU A 106 10.21 -10.76 9.08
CA GLU A 106 11.68 -10.72 9.06
C GLU A 106 12.24 -11.09 7.69
N LYS A 107 11.38 -11.54 6.78
CA LYS A 107 11.73 -11.90 5.40
C LYS A 107 10.85 -11.15 4.43
N PRO A 108 11.35 -10.85 3.21
CA PRO A 108 10.54 -10.19 2.20
C PRO A 108 9.32 -11.04 1.82
N ARG A 109 8.22 -10.35 1.48
CA ARG A 109 7.03 -10.99 0.92
C ARG A 109 6.48 -10.10 -0.19
N TYR A 110 5.68 -10.70 -1.08
CA TYR A 110 5.04 -9.96 -2.16
C TYR A 110 3.73 -9.34 -1.67
N GLY A 111 3.51 -8.08 -2.07
CA GLY A 111 2.25 -7.40 -1.89
C GLY A 111 1.55 -7.21 -3.23
N ALA A 112 0.50 -6.39 -3.26
CA ALA A 112 -0.21 -6.03 -4.48
C ALA A 112 0.73 -5.37 -5.48
N GLY A 113 0.53 -5.61 -6.77
CA GLY A 113 1.38 -5.06 -7.81
C GLY A 113 2.77 -5.66 -7.86
N GLY A 114 3.04 -6.76 -7.14
CA GLY A 114 4.35 -7.39 -7.11
C GLY A 114 5.38 -6.72 -6.20
N ALA A 115 4.96 -5.78 -5.35
CA ALA A 115 5.85 -5.12 -4.38
C ALA A 115 6.26 -6.08 -3.27
N SER A 116 7.48 -5.94 -2.77
CA SER A 116 8.01 -6.78 -1.70
C SER A 116 8.07 -6.03 -0.38
#